data_726ac193d611c6626b8f55f539cc1450
#
_entry.id   726ac193d611c6626b8f55f539cc1450
#
_cell.length_a   1.000
_cell.length_b   1.000
_cell.length_c   1.000
_cell.angle_alpha   90.00
_cell.angle_beta   90.00
_cell.angle_gamma   90.00
#
_symmetry.space_group_name_H-M   'P 1'
#
loop_
_entity.id
_entity.type
_entity.pdbx_description
1 polymer ?
#
loop_
_entity_poly.entity_id
_entity_poly.type
_entity_poly.pdbx_seq_one_letter_code
_entity_poly.pdbx_strand_id
1 'polypeptide(L)'
;QQSPALTGHDHDHGLPMPASKKTSAGKPANARPKASTARAKDPAATPAPALADVRAQIDGIDRRIQELIAQRAGFALQVGKAKGKLAAAVDYYRPEREAQVLRMVVDRNEGPLSDEVLVHVFREIMSACLAQQEPLKIGYLGPEGTFSQQAVLKHFGRSAVGLPMATIEEVFQEVEAGNADFGVVPVENSGQGTIQVTL
;
A
#
# COMPACT_ATOMS: atom_id res chain seq x y z
N GLN A 1 -0.55 36.53 43.83
CA GLN A 1 0.34 37.64 43.53
C GLN A 1 0.82 37.49 42.11
N GLN A 2 0.18 38.18 41.26
CA GLN A 2 0.62 39.30 40.40
C GLN A 2 1.35 38.85 39.12
N SER A 3 0.61 38.94 38.05
CA SER A 3 1.16 39.26 36.71
C SER A 3 1.87 40.63 36.72
N PRO A 4 2.73 40.91 35.74
CA PRO A 4 2.24 41.89 34.75
C PRO A 4 2.55 41.52 33.29
N ALA A 5 1.69 42.16 32.47
CA ALA A 5 1.68 42.26 31.02
C ALA A 5 2.69 43.34 30.53
N LEU A 6 2.76 43.46 29.20
CA LEU A 6 3.15 44.56 28.34
C LEU A 6 4.23 44.10 27.32
N THR A 7 4.26 44.35 26.08
CA THR A 7 3.74 45.24 25.03
C THR A 7 4.37 44.78 23.75
N GLY A 8 3.77 44.64 22.68
CA GLY A 8 3.46 45.30 21.46
C GLY A 8 4.64 45.93 20.69
N HIS A 9 4.89 45.43 19.46
CA HIS A 9 5.49 46.27 18.40
C HIS A 9 5.06 45.77 17.03
N ASP A 10 4.18 46.56 16.43
CA ASP A 10 3.92 46.60 14.99
C ASP A 10 5.19 47.06 14.25
N HIS A 11 5.47 46.45 13.12
CA HIS A 11 6.16 47.10 12.02
C HIS A 11 5.60 46.63 10.68
N ASP A 12 4.68 47.47 10.25
CA ASP A 12 4.27 47.72 8.88
C ASP A 12 5.45 48.23 8.03
N HIS A 13 5.73 47.59 6.92
CA HIS A 13 6.46 48.16 5.80
C HIS A 13 5.84 47.67 4.48
N GLY A 14 4.84 48.43 4.07
CA GLY A 14 4.42 48.51 2.67
C GLY A 14 5.41 49.27 1.84
N LEU A 15 5.54 48.95 0.57
CA LEU A 15 5.87 49.78 -0.51
C LEU A 15 6.15 49.23 -1.83
N PRO A 16 6.16 50.06 -2.81
CA PRO A 16 5.02 50.45 -3.64
C PRO A 16 5.21 50.01 -5.12
N MET A 17 4.12 49.95 -5.82
CA MET A 17 4.06 49.84 -7.29
C MET A 17 4.50 51.14 -7.97
N PRO A 18 5.15 51.13 -9.12
CA PRO A 18 5.11 52.28 -10.02
C PRO A 18 4.20 52.05 -11.23
N ALA A 19 3.55 53.15 -11.52
CA ALA A 19 2.48 53.33 -12.48
C ALA A 19 2.95 53.40 -13.94
N SER A 20 1.99 53.14 -14.80
CA SER A 20 1.74 53.48 -16.20
C SER A 20 2.60 54.56 -16.87
N LYS A 21 2.94 54.34 -18.14
CA LYS A 21 2.91 55.36 -19.20
C LYS A 21 2.39 54.79 -20.53
N LYS A 22 1.28 55.39 -20.98
CA LYS A 22 0.73 55.34 -22.34
C LYS A 22 1.52 56.26 -23.24
N THR A 23 1.78 55.83 -24.49
CA THR A 23 1.84 56.67 -25.69
C THR A 23 1.62 55.77 -26.88
N SER A 24 0.73 55.95 -27.61
CA SER A 24 0.00 56.50 -28.73
C SER A 24 0.77 56.43 -30.06
N ALA A 25 0.00 55.88 -31.04
CA ALA A 25 -0.10 56.20 -32.46
C ALA A 25 0.94 55.71 -33.47
N GLY A 26 0.40 55.12 -34.53
CA GLY A 26 1.09 54.97 -35.81
C GLY A 26 0.62 53.77 -36.66
N LYS A 27 -0.47 53.97 -37.41
CA LYS A 27 -0.82 53.12 -38.58
C LYS A 27 -0.22 53.77 -39.81
N PRO A 28 0.30 53.04 -40.81
CA PRO A 28 -0.55 52.81 -41.98
C PRO A 28 -0.49 51.39 -42.58
N ALA A 29 -1.48 51.15 -43.40
CA ALA A 29 -1.79 49.97 -44.17
C ALA A 29 -0.75 49.63 -45.25
N ASN A 30 -0.54 48.35 -45.54
CA ASN A 30 -0.54 47.90 -46.94
C ASN A 30 -0.68 46.35 -47.10
N ALA A 31 -1.58 46.01 -47.97
CA ALA A 31 -1.63 44.91 -48.94
C ALA A 31 -1.30 43.47 -48.53
N ARG A 32 -2.33 42.62 -48.71
CA ARG A 32 -2.37 41.17 -49.00
C ARG A 32 -1.35 40.74 -50.08
N PRO A 33 -0.91 39.45 -50.03
CA PRO A 33 -1.64 38.44 -50.76
C PRO A 33 -1.95 37.15 -49.96
N LYS A 34 -3.03 36.53 -50.36
CA LYS A 34 -3.48 35.22 -49.98
C LYS A 34 -2.48 34.16 -50.44
N ALA A 35 -1.98 33.36 -49.52
CA ALA A 35 -1.46 32.02 -49.82
C ALA A 35 -2.22 31.04 -48.95
N SER A 36 -3.14 30.33 -49.61
CA SER A 36 -3.79 29.11 -49.15
C SER A 36 -2.72 28.04 -49.05
N THR A 37 -2.21 27.76 -47.84
CA THR A 37 -1.51 26.50 -47.54
C THR A 37 -2.54 25.55 -47.00
N ALA A 38 -2.98 24.66 -47.86
CA ALA A 38 -3.71 23.43 -47.46
C ALA A 38 -2.88 22.73 -46.36
N ARG A 39 -3.39 22.78 -45.13
CA ARG A 39 -2.87 22.03 -44.02
C ARG A 39 -3.06 20.54 -44.38
N ALA A 40 -1.96 19.88 -44.70
CA ALA A 40 -1.91 18.43 -44.86
C ALA A 40 -2.59 17.78 -43.64
N LYS A 41 -3.59 16.99 -43.92
CA LYS A 41 -4.32 16.17 -42.95
C LYS A 41 -3.34 15.12 -42.46
N ASP A 42 -2.81 15.27 -41.25
CA ASP A 42 -2.04 14.22 -40.61
C ASP A 42 -2.83 12.92 -40.59
N PRO A 43 -2.24 11.78 -40.99
CA PRO A 43 -2.94 10.52 -40.99
C PRO A 43 -3.27 10.09 -39.59
N ALA A 44 -4.57 10.05 -39.30
CA ALA A 44 -5.22 9.24 -38.26
C ALA A 44 -4.49 9.08 -36.95
N ALA A 45 -4.51 10.13 -36.12
CA ALA A 45 -4.45 9.90 -34.67
C ALA A 45 -5.70 9.10 -34.30
N THR A 46 -5.53 7.85 -33.89
CA THR A 46 -6.61 7.04 -33.33
C THR A 46 -7.27 7.86 -32.21
N PRO A 47 -8.57 8.14 -32.27
CA PRO A 47 -9.20 8.95 -31.23
C PRO A 47 -8.99 8.28 -29.88
N ALA A 48 -8.56 9.04 -28.88
CA ALA A 48 -8.43 8.53 -27.51
C ALA A 48 -9.79 7.89 -27.10
N PRO A 49 -9.77 6.70 -26.48
CA PRO A 49 -11.01 6.01 -26.10
C PRO A 49 -11.85 6.92 -25.20
N ALA A 50 -13.17 6.93 -25.39
CA ALA A 50 -14.06 7.69 -24.55
C ALA A 50 -13.91 7.24 -23.09
N LEU A 51 -13.93 8.16 -22.13
CA LEU A 51 -13.76 7.84 -20.70
C LEU A 51 -14.74 6.76 -20.23
N ALA A 52 -15.95 6.72 -20.79
CA ALA A 52 -16.95 5.70 -20.51
C ALA A 52 -16.47 4.29 -20.94
N ASP A 53 -15.83 4.18 -22.11
CA ASP A 53 -15.32 2.90 -22.60
C ASP A 53 -14.17 2.36 -21.76
N VAL A 54 -13.28 3.26 -21.30
CA VAL A 54 -12.18 2.89 -20.41
C VAL A 54 -12.72 2.39 -19.06
N ARG A 55 -13.73 3.06 -18.50
CA ARG A 55 -14.38 2.62 -17.26
C ARG A 55 -15.05 1.26 -17.41
N ALA A 56 -15.77 1.05 -18.51
CA ALA A 56 -16.39 -0.24 -18.78
C ALA A 56 -15.37 -1.38 -18.92
N GLN A 57 -14.18 -1.10 -19.47
CA GLN A 57 -13.08 -2.06 -19.52
C GLN A 57 -12.54 -2.36 -18.12
N ILE A 58 -12.36 -1.35 -17.26
CA ILE A 58 -11.95 -1.52 -15.86
C ILE A 58 -12.97 -2.39 -15.11
N ASP A 59 -14.27 -2.09 -15.23
CA ASP A 59 -15.34 -2.88 -14.61
C ASP A 59 -15.32 -4.35 -15.06
N GLY A 60 -14.94 -4.60 -16.30
CA GLY A 60 -14.77 -5.94 -16.85
C GLY A 60 -13.57 -6.67 -16.23
N ILE A 61 -12.46 -5.97 -16.04
CA ILE A 61 -11.25 -6.50 -15.38
C ILE A 61 -11.54 -6.79 -13.91
N ASP A 62 -12.22 -5.89 -13.20
CA ASP A 62 -12.55 -6.05 -11.79
C ASP A 62 -13.40 -7.30 -11.53
N ARG A 63 -14.38 -7.58 -12.39
CA ARG A 63 -15.15 -8.84 -12.32
C ARG A 63 -14.25 -10.06 -12.47
N ARG A 64 -13.33 -10.05 -13.43
CA ARG A 64 -12.39 -11.17 -13.62
C ARG A 64 -11.44 -11.34 -12.44
N ILE A 65 -10.97 -10.25 -11.84
CA ILE A 65 -10.15 -10.30 -10.62
C ILE A 65 -10.92 -10.95 -9.48
N GLN A 66 -12.19 -10.56 -9.25
CA GLN A 66 -13.04 -11.16 -8.22
C GLN A 66 -13.25 -12.66 -8.47
N GLU A 67 -13.54 -13.08 -9.71
CA GLU A 67 -13.69 -14.48 -10.08
C GLU A 67 -12.40 -15.28 -9.83
N LEU A 68 -11.23 -14.75 -10.21
CA LEU A 68 -9.94 -15.41 -10.01
C LEU A 68 -9.56 -15.52 -8.54
N ILE A 69 -9.85 -14.49 -7.73
CA ILE A 69 -9.63 -14.53 -6.28
C ILE A 69 -10.55 -15.60 -5.65
N ALA A 70 -11.83 -15.67 -6.04
CA ALA A 70 -12.76 -16.68 -5.55
C ALA A 70 -12.31 -18.10 -5.92
N GLN A 71 -11.86 -18.33 -7.15
CA GLN A 71 -11.31 -19.62 -7.59
C GLN A 71 -10.07 -19.99 -6.78
N ARG A 72 -9.15 -19.05 -6.58
CA ARG A 72 -7.94 -19.26 -5.76
C ARG A 72 -8.29 -19.63 -4.33
N ALA A 73 -9.26 -18.96 -3.71
CA ALA A 73 -9.73 -19.28 -2.35
C ALA A 73 -10.35 -20.71 -2.31
N GLY A 74 -11.11 -21.09 -3.33
CA GLY A 74 -11.65 -22.43 -3.46
C GLY A 74 -10.57 -23.52 -3.52
N PHE A 75 -9.49 -23.30 -4.29
CA PHE A 75 -8.35 -24.22 -4.32
C PHE A 75 -7.58 -24.25 -2.99
N ALA A 76 -7.44 -23.10 -2.31
CA ALA A 76 -6.83 -23.06 -0.98
C ALA A 76 -7.61 -23.93 0.02
N LEU A 77 -8.94 -23.85 0.03
CA LEU A 77 -9.79 -24.72 0.85
C LEU A 77 -9.64 -26.20 0.50
N GLN A 78 -9.47 -26.56 -0.78
CA GLN A 78 -9.22 -27.94 -1.18
C GLN A 78 -7.88 -28.46 -0.65
N VAL A 79 -6.83 -27.65 -0.69
CA VAL A 79 -5.52 -27.96 -0.09
C VAL A 79 -5.67 -28.18 1.42
N GLY A 80 -6.42 -27.34 2.12
CA GLY A 80 -6.70 -27.51 3.54
C GLY A 80 -7.40 -28.83 3.84
N LYS A 81 -8.44 -29.18 3.08
CA LYS A 81 -9.15 -30.46 3.21
C LYS A 81 -8.25 -31.67 2.95
N ALA A 82 -7.35 -31.57 1.96
CA ALA A 82 -6.42 -32.65 1.62
C ALA A 82 -5.40 -32.93 2.74
N LYS A 83 -5.05 -31.91 3.55
CA LYS A 83 -4.15 -32.05 4.71
C LYS A 83 -4.82 -32.72 5.93
N GLY A 84 -6.15 -32.75 5.94
CA GLY A 84 -6.95 -33.42 6.98
C GLY A 84 -7.24 -32.52 8.19
N LYS A 85 -8.21 -32.98 9.02
CA LYS A 85 -8.72 -32.20 10.17
C LYS A 85 -7.76 -32.11 11.37
N LEU A 86 -6.61 -32.84 11.33
CA LEU A 86 -5.62 -32.85 12.41
C LEU A 86 -4.45 -31.87 12.19
N ALA A 87 -4.42 -31.15 11.07
CA ALA A 87 -3.35 -30.22 10.82
C ALA A 87 -3.59 -28.93 11.64
N ALA A 88 -2.58 -28.52 12.42
CA ALA A 88 -2.60 -27.23 13.11
C ALA A 88 -2.46 -26.05 12.11
N ALA A 89 -2.79 -24.83 12.51
CA ALA A 89 -2.69 -23.64 11.64
C ALA A 89 -1.29 -23.48 11.03
N VAL A 90 -0.24 -23.82 11.78
CA VAL A 90 1.17 -23.85 11.34
C VAL A 90 1.37 -24.79 10.14
N ASP A 91 0.63 -25.91 10.05
CA ASP A 91 0.75 -26.86 8.94
C ASP A 91 0.17 -26.31 7.62
N TYR A 92 -0.71 -25.32 7.70
CA TYR A 92 -1.29 -24.65 6.53
C TYR A 92 -0.42 -23.53 6.02
N TYR A 93 0.27 -22.81 6.92
CA TYR A 93 1.20 -21.74 6.57
C TYR A 93 2.59 -22.29 6.27
N ARG A 94 3.08 -22.01 5.07
CA ARG A 94 4.42 -22.40 4.62
C ARG A 94 5.18 -21.19 4.11
N PRO A 95 6.06 -20.62 4.93
CA PRO A 95 6.86 -19.43 4.57
C PRO A 95 7.62 -19.59 3.26
N GLU A 96 8.18 -20.79 2.98
CA GLU A 96 8.94 -21.06 1.76
C GLU A 96 8.04 -20.98 0.52
N ARG A 97 6.82 -21.48 0.63
CA ARG A 97 5.83 -21.42 -0.45
C ARG A 97 5.34 -20.00 -0.68
N GLU A 98 5.11 -19.25 0.38
CA GLU A 98 4.78 -17.83 0.28
C GLU A 98 5.89 -17.07 -0.44
N ALA A 99 7.15 -17.20 0.01
CA ALA A 99 8.30 -16.56 -0.60
C ALA A 99 8.46 -16.94 -2.08
N GLN A 100 8.20 -18.20 -2.45
CA GLN A 100 8.22 -18.65 -3.84
C GLN A 100 7.15 -17.94 -4.68
N VAL A 101 5.90 -17.85 -4.17
CA VAL A 101 4.79 -17.18 -4.88
C VAL A 101 5.11 -15.71 -5.07
N LEU A 102 5.61 -15.03 -4.04
CA LEU A 102 5.94 -13.60 -4.12
C LEU A 102 7.09 -13.33 -5.11
N ARG A 103 8.11 -14.19 -5.16
CA ARG A 103 9.15 -14.10 -6.21
C ARG A 103 8.55 -14.21 -7.60
N MET A 104 7.68 -15.21 -7.84
CA MET A 104 7.01 -15.37 -9.14
C MET A 104 6.13 -14.17 -9.51
N VAL A 105 5.57 -13.46 -8.53
CA VAL A 105 4.80 -12.23 -8.76
C VAL A 105 5.71 -11.12 -9.27
N VAL A 106 6.88 -10.94 -8.64
CA VAL A 106 7.89 -9.97 -9.08
C VAL A 106 8.44 -10.33 -10.47
N ASP A 107 8.82 -11.58 -10.69
CA ASP A 107 9.38 -12.05 -11.98
C ASP A 107 8.41 -11.87 -13.17
N ARG A 108 7.11 -11.81 -12.91
CA ARG A 108 6.06 -11.65 -13.93
C ARG A 108 5.54 -10.23 -14.06
N ASN A 109 6.07 -9.30 -13.27
CA ASN A 109 5.60 -7.92 -13.27
C ASN A 109 6.13 -7.18 -14.52
N GLU A 110 5.23 -6.92 -15.46
CA GLU A 110 5.49 -6.11 -16.67
C GLU A 110 4.65 -4.83 -16.68
N GLY A 111 3.94 -4.57 -15.59
CA GLY A 111 2.94 -3.51 -15.52
C GLY A 111 3.46 -2.20 -14.92
N PRO A 112 2.60 -1.19 -14.83
CA PRO A 112 2.94 0.13 -14.29
C PRO A 112 3.01 0.15 -12.75
N LEU A 113 2.55 -0.89 -12.05
CA LEU A 113 2.65 -0.98 -10.59
C LEU A 113 4.03 -1.48 -10.19
N SER A 114 4.58 -0.93 -9.08
CA SER A 114 5.85 -1.41 -8.55
C SER A 114 5.73 -2.83 -7.97
N ASP A 115 6.86 -3.52 -7.89
CA ASP A 115 6.94 -4.87 -7.33
C ASP A 115 6.44 -4.92 -5.89
N GLU A 116 6.77 -3.89 -5.08
CA GLU A 116 6.36 -3.79 -3.69
C GLU A 116 4.83 -3.73 -3.55
N VAL A 117 4.17 -2.98 -4.44
CA VAL A 117 2.70 -2.87 -4.45
C VAL A 117 2.07 -4.21 -4.80
N LEU A 118 2.57 -4.90 -5.83
CA LEU A 118 2.06 -6.22 -6.21
C LEU A 118 2.31 -7.27 -5.14
N VAL A 119 3.50 -7.29 -4.54
CA VAL A 119 3.83 -8.17 -3.40
C VAL A 119 2.85 -7.94 -2.25
N HIS A 120 2.55 -6.68 -1.93
CA HIS A 120 1.59 -6.36 -0.87
C HIS A 120 0.18 -6.91 -1.19
N VAL A 121 -0.33 -6.64 -2.40
CA VAL A 121 -1.65 -7.13 -2.83
C VAL A 121 -1.71 -8.66 -2.78
N PHE A 122 -0.70 -9.35 -3.31
CA PHE A 122 -0.68 -10.81 -3.31
C PHE A 122 -0.56 -11.40 -1.91
N ARG A 123 0.16 -10.75 -0.99
CA ARG A 123 0.22 -11.17 0.42
C ARG A 123 -1.15 -11.08 1.08
N GLU A 124 -1.91 -10.00 0.86
CA GLU A 124 -3.27 -9.87 1.38
C GLU A 124 -4.21 -10.96 0.82
N ILE A 125 -4.13 -11.25 -0.48
CA ILE A 125 -4.90 -12.33 -1.10
C ILE A 125 -4.54 -13.69 -0.46
N MET A 126 -3.24 -13.96 -0.25
CA MET A 126 -2.78 -15.21 0.36
C MET A 126 -3.23 -15.33 1.80
N SER A 127 -3.09 -14.27 2.58
CA SER A 127 -3.53 -14.19 3.98
C SER A 127 -5.03 -14.44 4.10
N ALA A 128 -5.85 -13.78 3.28
CA ALA A 128 -7.29 -13.97 3.26
C ALA A 128 -7.69 -15.40 2.88
N CYS A 129 -7.01 -16.02 1.90
CA CYS A 129 -7.27 -17.41 1.52
C CYS A 129 -6.86 -18.42 2.61
N LEU A 130 -5.77 -18.14 3.33
CA LEU A 130 -5.32 -18.98 4.45
C LEU A 130 -6.30 -18.91 5.62
N ALA A 131 -6.76 -17.71 5.97
CA ALA A 131 -7.72 -17.49 7.05
C ALA A 131 -9.08 -18.18 6.83
N GLN A 132 -9.41 -18.56 5.59
CA GLN A 132 -10.59 -19.40 5.31
C GLN A 132 -10.43 -20.84 5.81
N GLN A 133 -9.21 -21.29 6.07
CA GLN A 133 -8.94 -22.61 6.64
C GLN A 133 -8.85 -22.49 8.15
N GLU A 134 -7.85 -21.77 8.62
CA GLU A 134 -7.64 -21.40 10.02
C GLU A 134 -6.82 -20.10 10.06
N PRO A 135 -7.31 -19.02 10.70
CA PRO A 135 -6.56 -17.79 10.82
C PRO A 135 -5.35 -17.98 11.73
N LEU A 136 -4.17 -17.57 11.25
CA LEU A 136 -2.96 -17.58 12.04
C LEU A 136 -3.08 -16.66 13.26
N LYS A 137 -2.66 -17.14 14.42
CA LYS A 137 -2.55 -16.39 15.67
C LYS A 137 -1.11 -15.96 15.89
N ILE A 138 -0.85 -14.67 15.92
CA ILE A 138 0.50 -14.11 16.01
C ILE A 138 0.64 -13.34 17.31
N GLY A 139 1.42 -13.89 18.26
CA GLY A 139 1.82 -13.17 19.46
C GLY A 139 2.80 -12.05 19.13
N TYR A 140 2.66 -10.88 19.72
CA TYR A 140 3.62 -9.78 19.54
C TYR A 140 3.71 -8.90 20.77
N LEU A 141 4.87 -8.22 20.94
CA LEU A 141 5.04 -7.26 22.02
C LEU A 141 4.10 -6.07 21.80
N GLY A 142 3.07 -5.96 22.68
CA GLY A 142 2.08 -4.90 22.68
C GLY A 142 2.61 -3.55 23.16
N PRO A 143 1.72 -2.59 23.34
CA PRO A 143 0.31 -2.62 23.01
C PRO A 143 0.00 -2.57 21.49
N GLU A 144 -1.28 -2.48 21.13
CA GLU A 144 -1.69 -2.19 19.75
C GLU A 144 -1.15 -0.84 19.27
N GLY A 145 -0.93 -0.68 17.95
CA GLY A 145 -0.35 0.52 17.35
C GLY A 145 1.17 0.58 17.36
N THR A 146 1.86 -0.44 17.89
CA THR A 146 3.32 -0.52 17.95
C THR A 146 3.96 -0.94 16.62
N PHE A 147 5.29 -0.76 16.50
CA PHE A 147 6.07 -1.29 15.37
C PHE A 147 6.00 -2.82 15.28
N SER A 148 5.88 -3.52 16.42
CA SER A 148 5.70 -4.98 16.44
C SER A 148 4.38 -5.37 15.77
N GLN A 149 3.27 -4.68 16.06
CA GLN A 149 2.01 -4.91 15.35
C GLN A 149 2.11 -4.60 13.85
N GLN A 150 2.78 -3.51 13.49
CA GLN A 150 2.99 -3.18 12.07
C GLN A 150 3.80 -4.27 11.35
N ALA A 151 4.80 -4.85 12.01
CA ALA A 151 5.56 -5.97 11.47
C ALA A 151 4.68 -7.22 11.26
N VAL A 152 3.79 -7.54 12.21
CA VAL A 152 2.79 -8.61 12.07
C VAL A 152 1.94 -8.39 10.82
N LEU A 153 1.31 -7.23 10.70
CA LEU A 153 0.42 -6.90 9.57
C LEU A 153 1.18 -6.90 8.23
N LYS A 154 2.42 -6.41 8.23
CA LYS A 154 3.25 -6.36 7.02
C LYS A 154 3.69 -7.74 6.56
N HIS A 155 3.97 -8.65 7.49
CA HIS A 155 4.50 -9.99 7.17
C HIS A 155 3.39 -11.01 6.93
N PHE A 156 2.38 -11.08 7.79
CA PHE A 156 1.33 -12.10 7.76
C PHE A 156 0.04 -11.64 7.06
N GLY A 157 -0.10 -10.35 6.76
CA GLY A 157 -1.31 -9.76 6.21
C GLY A 157 -2.37 -9.48 7.28
N ARG A 158 -3.45 -8.84 6.86
CA ARG A 158 -4.50 -8.34 7.78
C ARG A 158 -5.46 -9.41 8.27
N SER A 159 -5.46 -10.58 7.64
CA SER A 159 -6.35 -11.69 8.05
C SER A 159 -5.76 -12.57 9.15
N ALA A 160 -4.51 -12.32 9.58
CA ALA A 160 -3.93 -12.92 10.77
C ALA A 160 -4.51 -12.26 12.03
N VAL A 161 -4.67 -13.05 13.10
CA VAL A 161 -5.14 -12.59 14.42
C VAL A 161 -3.92 -12.21 15.24
N GLY A 162 -3.73 -10.92 15.48
CA GLY A 162 -2.67 -10.41 16.35
C GLY A 162 -3.06 -10.50 17.82
N LEU A 163 -2.17 -11.06 18.66
CA LEU A 163 -2.34 -11.21 20.10
C LEU A 163 -1.28 -10.33 20.80
N PRO A 164 -1.68 -9.15 21.33
CA PRO A 164 -0.74 -8.28 22.04
C PRO A 164 -0.39 -8.87 23.42
N MET A 165 0.90 -9.02 23.69
CA MET A 165 1.46 -9.49 24.96
C MET A 165 2.14 -8.35 25.70
N ALA A 166 2.20 -8.44 27.03
CA ALA A 166 2.81 -7.39 27.84
C ALA A 166 4.35 -7.45 27.83
N THR A 167 4.93 -8.65 27.68
CA THR A 167 6.37 -8.87 27.70
C THR A 167 6.82 -9.77 26.55
N ILE A 168 8.11 -9.77 26.25
CA ILE A 168 8.72 -10.65 25.24
C ILE A 168 8.66 -12.10 25.70
N GLU A 169 8.89 -12.35 26.98
CA GLU A 169 8.80 -13.67 27.59
C GLU A 169 7.41 -14.28 27.44
N GLU A 170 6.37 -13.47 27.61
CA GLU A 170 4.97 -13.89 27.39
C GLU A 170 4.75 -14.31 25.93
N VAL A 171 5.33 -13.58 24.96
CA VAL A 171 5.23 -13.98 23.54
C VAL A 171 5.83 -15.38 23.31
N PHE A 172 7.00 -15.67 23.88
CA PHE A 172 7.62 -17.00 23.78
C PHE A 172 6.77 -18.06 24.45
N GLN A 173 6.26 -17.81 25.66
CA GLN A 173 5.43 -18.75 26.42
C GLN A 173 4.15 -19.10 25.68
N GLU A 174 3.47 -18.13 25.08
CA GLU A 174 2.23 -18.34 24.32
C GLU A 174 2.47 -19.15 23.04
N VAL A 175 3.62 -18.99 22.40
CA VAL A 175 4.00 -19.82 21.24
C VAL A 175 4.35 -21.24 21.69
N GLU A 176 5.11 -21.42 22.77
CA GLU A 176 5.46 -22.74 23.33
C GLU A 176 4.22 -23.50 23.81
N ALA A 177 3.25 -22.79 24.40
CA ALA A 177 1.99 -23.37 24.84
C ALA A 177 1.03 -23.69 23.67
N GLY A 178 1.33 -23.26 22.43
CA GLY A 178 0.48 -23.47 21.26
C GLY A 178 -0.74 -22.56 21.21
N ASN A 179 -0.81 -21.51 22.04
CA ASN A 179 -1.88 -20.50 22.02
C ASN A 179 -1.67 -19.49 20.89
N ALA A 180 -0.42 -19.26 20.48
CA ALA A 180 -0.02 -18.51 19.29
C ALA A 180 0.77 -19.42 18.34
N ASP A 181 0.59 -19.25 17.03
CA ASP A 181 1.30 -20.03 16.01
C ASP A 181 2.72 -19.49 15.77
N PHE A 182 2.90 -18.18 15.88
CA PHE A 182 4.17 -17.47 15.72
C PHE A 182 4.26 -16.31 16.70
N GLY A 183 5.51 -15.89 16.98
CA GLY A 183 5.82 -14.71 17.78
C GLY A 183 6.58 -13.66 16.98
N VAL A 184 6.26 -12.39 17.18
CA VAL A 184 7.00 -11.24 16.62
C VAL A 184 7.51 -10.39 17.76
N VAL A 185 8.84 -10.37 17.93
CA VAL A 185 9.52 -9.65 19.01
C VAL A 185 10.58 -8.71 18.45
N PRO A 186 10.81 -7.54 19.07
CA PRO A 186 11.87 -6.64 18.65
C PRO A 186 13.24 -7.19 19.07
N VAL A 187 14.25 -7.05 18.20
CA VAL A 187 15.65 -7.41 18.48
C VAL A 187 16.48 -6.19 18.91
N GLU A 188 16.03 -4.99 18.54
CA GLU A 188 16.71 -3.74 18.85
C GLU A 188 15.69 -2.63 19.08
N ASN A 189 16.01 -1.71 20.01
CA ASN A 189 15.22 -0.52 20.31
C ASN A 189 16.12 0.71 20.20
N SER A 190 15.68 1.73 19.48
CA SER A 190 16.42 2.99 19.28
C SER A 190 16.78 3.72 20.57
N GLY A 191 16.06 3.47 21.68
CA GLY A 191 16.31 4.09 22.99
C GLY A 191 17.19 3.27 23.93
N GLN A 192 17.24 1.94 23.77
CA GLN A 192 17.92 1.02 24.70
C GLN A 192 18.94 0.10 24.01
N GLY A 193 19.08 0.17 22.69
CA GLY A 193 19.96 -0.71 21.92
C GLY A 193 19.41 -2.13 21.78
N THR A 194 20.32 -3.12 21.77
CA THR A 194 20.00 -4.54 21.58
C THR A 194 19.20 -5.10 22.74
N ILE A 195 18.13 -5.83 22.46
CA ILE A 195 17.27 -6.46 23.47
C ILE A 195 17.78 -7.87 23.74
N GLN A 196 18.45 -8.05 24.87
CA GLN A 196 19.10 -9.33 25.23
C GLN A 196 18.13 -10.51 25.40
N VAL A 197 16.89 -10.25 25.83
CA VAL A 197 15.86 -11.29 26.02
C VAL A 197 15.44 -11.94 24.70
N THR A 198 15.62 -11.24 23.58
CA THR A 198 15.27 -11.74 22.25
C THR A 198 16.40 -12.53 21.58
N LEU A 199 17.63 -12.37 22.06
CA LEU A 199 18.83 -13.04 21.54
C LEU A 199 19.17 -14.27 22.35
#